data_bec0e63b0d3cdf427696dd92cfd9bd27
#
_entry.id   bec0e63b0d3cdf427696dd92cfd9bd27
#
_cell.length_a   1.000
_cell.length_b   1.000
_cell.length_c   1.000
_cell.angle_alpha   90.00
_cell.angle_beta   90.00
_cell.angle_gamma   90.00
#
_symmetry.space_group_name_H-M   'P 1'
#
loop_
_entity.id
_entity.type
_entity.pdbx_description
1 polymer ?
#
loop_
_entity_poly.entity_id
_entity_poly.type
_entity_poly.pdbx_seq_one_letter_code
_entity_poly.pdbx_strand_id
1 'polypeptide(L)'
;MHNLEVPEKAASLFGAAHYDGNLLILSCLHGVMGKVYADTVCSPQTAAAVIGDFTFFAGRVSHKAVAFRPKESKNDYRILIPQNRAWEEAIEAVYRGKYRKIERFATKKNPRAFDKDKLERIFSDFSRLSQRFEIVEITSQLYGQCLEMPWSRDLVSNYGSFAEFKKQGLGFVILDKGKIVSGASSYAACGDCI
;
A
#
# COMPACT_ATOMS: atom_id res chain seq x y z
N MET A 1 -10.58 -18.85 -1.55
CA MET A 1 -9.90 -18.22 -2.71
C MET A 1 -8.50 -18.80 -2.84
N HIS A 2 -7.96 -18.85 -4.05
CA HIS A 2 -6.65 -19.41 -4.38
C HIS A 2 -5.68 -18.29 -4.65
N ASN A 3 -4.46 -18.38 -4.10
CA ASN A 3 -3.39 -17.48 -4.48
C ASN A 3 -3.00 -17.76 -5.95
N LEU A 4 -2.92 -16.73 -6.78
CA LEU A 4 -2.52 -16.87 -8.17
C LEU A 4 -0.99 -16.82 -8.28
N GLU A 5 -0.38 -17.89 -8.83
CA GLU A 5 1.06 -17.90 -9.18
C GLU A 5 1.35 -16.99 -10.38
N VAL A 6 0.37 -16.75 -11.23
CA VAL A 6 0.40 -15.82 -12.37
C VAL A 6 -0.70 -14.79 -12.16
N PRO A 7 -0.43 -13.71 -11.41
CA PRO A 7 -1.45 -12.73 -11.00
C PRO A 7 -2.08 -11.98 -12.18
N GLU A 8 -1.35 -11.82 -13.29
CA GLU A 8 -1.81 -11.14 -14.50
C GLU A 8 -3.05 -11.78 -15.12
N LYS A 9 -3.35 -13.06 -14.83
CA LYS A 9 -4.59 -13.71 -15.26
C LYS A 9 -5.86 -13.01 -14.77
N ALA A 10 -5.77 -12.25 -13.67
CA ALA A 10 -6.87 -11.48 -13.13
C ALA A 10 -6.87 -10.00 -13.60
N ALA A 11 -5.91 -9.57 -14.42
CA ALA A 11 -5.73 -8.15 -14.76
C ALA A 11 -6.98 -7.51 -15.38
N SER A 12 -7.67 -8.24 -16.27
CA SER A 12 -8.91 -7.76 -16.91
C SER A 12 -10.04 -7.45 -15.92
N LEU A 13 -10.06 -8.09 -14.76
CA LEU A 13 -11.08 -7.84 -13.73
C LEU A 13 -10.90 -6.47 -13.06
N PHE A 14 -9.66 -5.95 -13.02
CA PHE A 14 -9.30 -4.68 -12.38
C PHE A 14 -9.40 -3.46 -13.32
N GLY A 15 -10.06 -3.59 -14.47
CA GLY A 15 -10.20 -2.53 -15.48
C GLY A 15 -11.18 -1.40 -15.14
N ALA A 16 -11.62 -1.26 -13.88
CA ALA A 16 -12.47 -0.14 -13.48
C ALA A 16 -11.69 1.19 -13.49
N ALA A 17 -12.31 2.27 -13.98
CA ALA A 17 -11.64 3.56 -14.18
C ALA A 17 -10.96 4.12 -12.92
N HIS A 18 -11.55 3.92 -11.73
CA HIS A 18 -10.94 4.38 -10.47
C HIS A 18 -9.77 3.50 -9.98
N TYR A 19 -9.57 2.34 -10.62
CA TYR A 19 -8.41 1.47 -10.40
C TYR A 19 -7.28 1.72 -11.40
N ASP A 20 -7.56 2.50 -12.46
CA ASP A 20 -6.59 2.77 -13.51
C ASP A 20 -5.33 3.45 -12.94
N GLY A 21 -4.18 2.89 -13.28
CA GLY A 21 -2.90 3.35 -12.78
C GLY A 21 -2.73 3.28 -11.26
N ASN A 22 -3.54 2.49 -10.54
CA ASN A 22 -3.36 2.28 -9.10
C ASN A 22 -2.13 1.43 -8.84
N LEU A 23 -1.10 2.05 -8.24
CA LEU A 23 0.19 1.42 -8.00
C LEU A 23 0.11 0.15 -7.16
N LEU A 24 -0.78 0.10 -6.15
CA LEU A 24 -0.93 -1.06 -5.28
C LEU A 24 -1.48 -2.27 -6.04
N ILE A 25 -2.47 -2.03 -6.91
CA ILE A 25 -3.04 -3.09 -7.76
C ILE A 25 -2.01 -3.57 -8.78
N LEU A 26 -1.32 -2.63 -9.45
CA LEU A 26 -0.28 -2.96 -10.43
C LEU A 26 0.85 -3.76 -9.78
N SER A 27 1.28 -3.37 -8.59
CA SER A 27 2.30 -4.12 -7.84
C SER A 27 1.89 -5.57 -7.57
N CYS A 28 0.64 -5.80 -7.18
CA CYS A 28 0.11 -7.15 -7.00
C CYS A 28 0.01 -7.93 -8.31
N LEU A 29 -0.49 -7.30 -9.39
CA LEU A 29 -0.69 -7.94 -10.69
C LEU A 29 0.63 -8.33 -11.35
N HIS A 30 1.67 -7.52 -11.19
CA HIS A 30 3.01 -7.80 -11.73
C HIS A 30 3.87 -8.67 -10.78
N GLY A 31 3.30 -9.13 -9.67
CA GLY A 31 4.02 -9.98 -8.71
C GLY A 31 5.20 -9.31 -8.00
N VAL A 32 5.24 -7.96 -8.00
CA VAL A 32 6.32 -7.18 -7.36
C VAL A 32 6.15 -7.18 -5.85
N MET A 33 4.96 -6.79 -5.38
CA MET A 33 4.60 -6.80 -3.96
C MET A 33 3.12 -7.16 -3.80
N GLY A 34 2.76 -7.73 -2.64
CA GLY A 34 1.41 -8.19 -2.39
C GLY A 34 1.08 -9.50 -3.12
N LYS A 35 -0.20 -9.84 -3.19
CA LYS A 35 -0.70 -11.08 -3.80
C LYS A 35 -2.07 -10.86 -4.43
N VAL A 36 -2.38 -11.66 -5.46
CA VAL A 36 -3.74 -11.73 -6.02
C VAL A 36 -4.35 -13.08 -5.67
N TYR A 37 -5.55 -13.04 -5.11
CA TYR A 37 -6.36 -14.21 -4.79
C TYR A 37 -7.58 -14.22 -5.69
N ALA A 38 -7.97 -15.40 -6.19
CA ALA A 38 -9.11 -15.55 -7.08
C ALA A 38 -10.00 -16.76 -6.71
N ASP A 39 -11.20 -16.79 -7.22
CA ASP A 39 -12.13 -17.90 -7.08
C ASP A 39 -11.63 -19.16 -7.79
N THR A 40 -10.96 -18.99 -8.94
CA THR A 40 -10.33 -20.05 -9.72
C THR A 40 -8.96 -19.63 -10.24
N VAL A 41 -8.08 -20.61 -10.50
CA VAL A 41 -6.70 -20.35 -10.97
C VAL A 41 -6.65 -20.14 -12.49
N CYS A 42 -7.53 -20.81 -13.26
CA CYS A 42 -7.45 -20.83 -14.72
C CYS A 42 -8.21 -19.67 -15.37
N SER A 43 -9.44 -19.39 -14.91
CA SER A 43 -10.32 -18.39 -15.51
C SER A 43 -11.05 -17.63 -14.40
N PRO A 44 -10.36 -16.73 -13.70
CA PRO A 44 -10.94 -16.01 -12.56
C PRO A 44 -12.11 -15.13 -13.00
N GLN A 45 -13.19 -15.20 -12.21
CA GLN A 45 -14.35 -14.32 -12.35
C GLN A 45 -14.44 -13.34 -11.18
N THR A 46 -13.80 -13.68 -10.06
CA THR A 46 -13.73 -12.89 -8.83
C THR A 46 -12.29 -12.85 -8.38
N ALA A 47 -11.77 -11.68 -8.09
CA ALA A 47 -10.41 -11.52 -7.59
C ALA A 47 -10.32 -10.49 -6.44
N ALA A 48 -9.25 -10.62 -5.66
CA ALA A 48 -8.86 -9.67 -4.63
C ALA A 48 -7.34 -9.46 -4.70
N ALA A 49 -6.90 -8.24 -4.95
CA ALA A 49 -5.51 -7.83 -4.81
C ALA A 49 -5.26 -7.37 -3.37
N VAL A 50 -4.28 -7.97 -2.70
CA VAL A 50 -3.99 -7.76 -1.28
C VAL A 50 -2.55 -7.32 -1.11
N ILE A 51 -2.36 -6.14 -0.52
CA ILE A 51 -1.04 -5.58 -0.21
C ILE A 51 -1.12 -4.81 1.12
N GLY A 52 -0.28 -5.17 2.08
CA GLY A 52 -0.36 -4.62 3.43
C GLY A 52 -1.78 -4.78 3.99
N ASP A 53 -2.38 -3.67 4.42
CA ASP A 53 -3.75 -3.64 4.95
C ASP A 53 -4.82 -3.54 3.87
N PHE A 54 -4.45 -3.26 2.62
CA PHE A 54 -5.39 -3.03 1.53
C PHE A 54 -5.84 -4.33 0.88
N THR A 55 -7.12 -4.39 0.57
CA THR A 55 -7.74 -5.44 -0.25
C THR A 55 -8.64 -4.78 -1.29
N PHE A 56 -8.29 -4.89 -2.56
CA PHE A 56 -9.03 -4.38 -3.70
C PHE A 56 -9.83 -5.53 -4.32
N PHE A 57 -11.15 -5.41 -4.32
CA PHE A 57 -12.02 -6.43 -4.92
C PHE A 57 -12.33 -6.11 -6.36
N ALA A 58 -12.43 -7.15 -7.20
CA ALA A 58 -12.72 -7.01 -8.62
C ALA A 58 -13.50 -8.18 -9.19
N GLY A 59 -14.21 -7.93 -10.30
CA GLY A 59 -15.01 -8.93 -11.02
C GLY A 59 -16.37 -9.19 -10.39
N ARG A 60 -16.84 -10.44 -10.50
CA ARG A 60 -18.15 -10.86 -9.99
C ARG A 60 -18.18 -10.81 -8.48
N VAL A 61 -19.20 -10.15 -7.92
CA VAL A 61 -19.37 -9.98 -6.46
C VAL A 61 -19.50 -11.33 -5.76
N SER A 62 -18.77 -11.47 -4.64
CA SER A 62 -18.76 -12.70 -3.83
C SER A 62 -18.59 -12.40 -2.35
N HIS A 63 -19.59 -12.73 -1.54
CA HIS A 63 -19.50 -12.65 -0.07
C HIS A 63 -18.36 -13.53 0.49
N LYS A 64 -18.08 -14.66 -0.17
CA LYS A 64 -16.93 -15.52 0.20
C LYS A 64 -15.60 -14.81 -0.03
N ALA A 65 -15.48 -14.03 -1.10
CA ALA A 65 -14.29 -13.23 -1.35
C ALA A 65 -14.13 -12.11 -0.33
N VAL A 66 -15.21 -11.43 0.04
CA VAL A 66 -15.22 -10.39 1.08
C VAL A 66 -14.81 -10.96 2.44
N ALA A 67 -15.35 -12.12 2.82
CA ALA A 67 -15.04 -12.80 4.08
C ALA A 67 -13.64 -13.46 4.08
N PHE A 68 -13.05 -13.68 2.91
CA PHE A 68 -11.76 -14.34 2.79
C PHE A 68 -10.66 -13.49 3.43
N ARG A 69 -9.81 -14.15 4.21
CA ARG A 69 -8.63 -13.58 4.83
C ARG A 69 -7.42 -14.45 4.50
N PRO A 70 -6.37 -13.87 3.89
CA PRO A 70 -5.11 -14.60 3.71
C PRO A 70 -4.54 -15.05 5.04
N LYS A 71 -3.95 -16.25 5.10
CA LYS A 71 -3.33 -16.80 6.31
C LYS A 71 -2.17 -15.93 6.82
N GLU A 72 -1.51 -15.26 5.90
CA GLU A 72 -0.37 -14.37 6.16
C GLU A 72 -0.76 -13.00 6.72
N SER A 73 -2.06 -12.65 6.67
CA SER A 73 -2.56 -11.38 7.20
C SER A 73 -2.41 -11.35 8.72
N LYS A 74 -1.44 -10.58 9.20
CA LYS A 74 -1.13 -10.45 10.63
C LYS A 74 -1.99 -9.43 11.35
N ASN A 75 -2.57 -8.47 10.61
CA ASN A 75 -3.31 -7.35 11.17
C ASN A 75 -4.79 -7.66 11.30
N ASP A 76 -5.40 -7.30 12.41
CA ASP A 76 -6.87 -7.36 12.58
C ASP A 76 -7.59 -6.28 11.79
N TYR A 77 -6.90 -5.19 11.49
CA TYR A 77 -7.40 -4.09 10.68
C TYR A 77 -7.20 -4.36 9.19
N ARG A 78 -8.23 -4.06 8.38
CA ARG A 78 -8.20 -4.19 6.92
C ARG A 78 -8.91 -3.02 6.27
N ILE A 79 -8.36 -2.53 5.18
CA ILE A 79 -8.96 -1.51 4.32
C ILE A 79 -9.52 -2.23 3.09
N LEU A 80 -10.83 -2.33 3.02
CA LEU A 80 -11.55 -3.03 1.95
C LEU A 80 -11.98 -2.00 0.90
N ILE A 81 -11.51 -2.16 -0.33
CA ILE A 81 -11.77 -1.24 -1.43
C ILE A 81 -12.71 -1.92 -2.43
N PRO A 82 -13.97 -1.45 -2.54
CA PRO A 82 -14.92 -1.99 -3.50
C PRO A 82 -14.62 -1.48 -4.91
N GLN A 83 -14.77 -2.34 -5.92
CA GLN A 83 -14.69 -1.94 -7.32
C GLN A 83 -15.88 -1.08 -7.75
N ASN A 84 -17.05 -1.33 -7.15
CA ASN A 84 -18.31 -0.67 -7.47
C ASN A 84 -19.28 -0.80 -6.29
N ARG A 85 -20.49 -0.21 -6.47
CA ARG A 85 -21.52 -0.24 -5.44
C ARG A 85 -21.96 -1.65 -5.02
N ALA A 86 -22.01 -2.59 -5.93
CA ALA A 86 -22.41 -3.96 -5.59
C ALA A 86 -21.38 -4.65 -4.67
N TRP A 87 -20.09 -4.36 -4.85
CA TRP A 87 -19.04 -4.79 -3.92
C TRP A 87 -19.14 -4.08 -2.56
N GLU A 88 -19.48 -2.78 -2.56
CA GLU A 88 -19.70 -2.02 -1.33
C GLU A 88 -20.83 -2.64 -0.51
N GLU A 89 -21.99 -2.91 -1.13
CA GLU A 89 -23.14 -3.55 -0.49
C GLU A 89 -22.79 -4.95 0.05
N ALA A 90 -21.96 -5.71 -0.68
CA ALA A 90 -21.49 -7.02 -0.22
C ALA A 90 -20.57 -6.92 1.01
N ILE A 91 -19.68 -5.91 1.06
CA ILE A 91 -18.82 -5.64 2.22
C ILE A 91 -19.69 -5.29 3.42
N GLU A 92 -20.63 -4.38 3.27
CA GLU A 92 -21.56 -3.96 4.32
C GLU A 92 -22.40 -5.14 4.85
N ALA A 93 -22.88 -6.00 3.95
CA ALA A 93 -23.65 -7.19 4.32
C ALA A 93 -22.83 -8.20 5.13
N VAL A 94 -21.55 -8.43 4.76
CA VAL A 94 -20.68 -9.39 5.45
C VAL A 94 -20.28 -8.87 6.83
N TYR A 95 -19.95 -7.58 6.95
CA TYR A 95 -19.40 -7.05 8.19
C TYR A 95 -20.43 -6.39 9.13
N ARG A 96 -21.67 -6.19 8.72
CA ARG A 96 -22.84 -5.74 9.53
C ARG A 96 -22.47 -4.98 10.80
N GLY A 97 -22.17 -3.69 10.68
CA GLY A 97 -21.85 -2.82 11.84
C GLY A 97 -20.45 -3.01 12.45
N LYS A 98 -19.66 -3.95 11.94
CA LYS A 98 -18.26 -4.15 12.34
C LYS A 98 -17.28 -3.47 11.37
N TYR A 99 -17.71 -2.41 10.70
CA TYR A 99 -16.90 -1.63 9.78
C TYR A 99 -17.11 -0.14 9.98
N ARG A 100 -16.15 0.67 9.55
CA ARG A 100 -16.26 2.12 9.42
C ARG A 100 -16.09 2.48 7.96
N LYS A 101 -17.11 3.11 7.37
CA LYS A 101 -17.02 3.65 6.02
C LYS A 101 -16.22 4.94 6.04
N ILE A 102 -15.24 5.04 5.15
CA ILE A 102 -14.36 6.20 4.99
C ILE A 102 -14.33 6.56 3.52
N GLU A 103 -14.55 7.82 3.22
CA GLU A 103 -14.33 8.37 1.88
C GLU A 103 -12.90 8.91 1.78
N ARG A 104 -12.20 8.59 0.70
CA ARG A 104 -10.85 9.08 0.40
C ARG A 104 -10.83 9.73 -0.96
N PHE A 105 -10.16 10.86 -1.05
CA PHE A 105 -9.97 11.58 -2.31
C PHE A 105 -8.64 11.17 -2.94
N ALA A 106 -8.69 10.83 -4.25
CA ALA A 106 -7.48 10.65 -5.02
C ALA A 106 -6.91 12.01 -5.44
N THR A 107 -5.62 12.21 -5.24
CA THR A 107 -4.93 13.40 -5.75
C THR A 107 -4.61 13.22 -7.23
N LYS A 108 -4.65 14.34 -8.00
CA LYS A 108 -4.21 14.32 -9.39
C LYS A 108 -2.71 13.97 -9.46
N LYS A 109 -2.37 13.02 -10.32
CA LYS A 109 -0.98 12.74 -10.69
C LYS A 109 -0.48 13.84 -11.64
N ASN A 110 -0.01 14.95 -11.11
CA ASN A 110 0.53 16.05 -11.89
C ASN A 110 1.98 16.34 -11.46
N PRO A 111 2.99 15.91 -12.22
CA PRO A 111 4.39 16.17 -11.89
C PRO A 111 4.71 17.67 -11.73
N ARG A 112 3.97 18.55 -12.42
CA ARG A 112 4.15 20.00 -12.32
C ARG A 112 3.61 20.60 -11.01
N ALA A 113 2.89 19.81 -10.20
CA ALA A 113 2.44 20.25 -8.87
C ALA A 113 3.60 20.30 -7.86
N PHE A 114 4.71 19.61 -8.16
CA PHE A 114 5.91 19.62 -7.34
C PHE A 114 6.82 20.76 -7.79
N ASP A 115 6.72 21.89 -7.10
CA ASP A 115 7.61 23.04 -7.26
C ASP A 115 8.93 22.76 -6.52
N LYS A 116 9.98 22.43 -7.28
CA LYS A 116 11.29 22.07 -6.74
C LYS A 116 11.89 23.18 -5.89
N ASP A 117 11.81 24.42 -6.35
CA ASP A 117 12.39 25.58 -5.64
C ASP A 117 11.65 25.83 -4.32
N LYS A 118 10.34 25.58 -4.29
CA LYS A 118 9.55 25.68 -3.07
C LYS A 118 9.92 24.56 -2.08
N LEU A 119 10.09 23.33 -2.58
CA LEU A 119 10.51 22.20 -1.73
C LEU A 119 11.91 22.41 -1.17
N GLU A 120 12.86 22.91 -1.97
CA GLU A 120 14.22 23.23 -1.52
C GLU A 120 14.24 24.34 -0.45
N ARG A 121 13.38 25.35 -0.60
CA ARG A 121 13.20 26.40 0.43
C ARG A 121 12.67 25.82 1.73
N ILE A 122 11.61 25.02 1.67
CA ILE A 122 11.04 24.37 2.87
C ILE A 122 12.09 23.51 3.57
N PHE A 123 12.88 22.75 2.81
CA PHE A 123 13.97 21.93 3.37
C PHE A 123 15.07 22.79 4.02
N SER A 124 15.47 23.89 3.37
CA SER A 124 16.48 24.82 3.89
C SER A 124 16.00 25.52 5.16
N ASP A 125 14.73 25.94 5.18
CA ASP A 125 14.14 26.58 6.37
C ASP A 125 14.04 25.61 7.55
N PHE A 126 13.63 24.36 7.28
CA PHE A 126 13.65 23.31 8.30
C PHE A 126 15.04 23.09 8.87
N SER A 127 16.07 23.00 8.02
CA SER A 127 17.45 22.78 8.43
C SER A 127 18.02 23.94 9.27
N ARG A 128 17.55 25.18 9.00
CA ARG A 128 17.93 26.37 9.80
C ARG A 128 17.22 26.43 11.15
N LEU A 129 15.92 26.06 11.18
CA LEU A 129 15.10 26.17 12.38
C LEU A 129 15.33 25.03 13.36
N SER A 130 15.91 23.93 12.92
CA SER A 130 15.99 22.72 13.71
C SER A 130 17.37 22.07 13.68
N GLN A 131 18.32 22.65 14.42
CA GLN A 131 19.60 21.99 14.70
C GLN A 131 19.46 20.70 15.53
N ARG A 132 18.28 20.47 16.07
CA ARG A 132 17.97 19.30 16.92
C ARG A 132 17.64 18.05 16.10
N PHE A 133 17.03 18.23 14.93
CA PHE A 133 16.48 17.15 14.10
C PHE A 133 17.35 16.90 12.88
N GLU A 134 17.53 15.65 12.56
CA GLU A 134 18.28 15.20 11.39
C GLU A 134 17.34 14.41 10.45
N ILE A 135 17.32 14.78 9.17
CA ILE A 135 16.58 14.01 8.14
C ILE A 135 17.58 13.07 7.48
N VAL A 136 17.31 11.76 7.55
CA VAL A 136 18.20 10.75 7.00
C VAL A 136 17.40 9.71 6.19
N GLU A 137 18.03 9.18 5.14
CA GLU A 137 17.48 8.06 4.39
C GLU A 137 17.46 6.81 5.29
N ILE A 138 16.45 5.94 5.10
CA ILE A 138 16.34 4.70 5.85
C ILE A 138 17.47 3.74 5.45
N THR A 139 18.47 3.62 6.32
CA THR A 139 19.54 2.65 6.22
C THR A 139 19.12 1.26 6.74
N SER A 140 19.98 0.24 6.59
CA SER A 140 19.71 -1.10 7.14
C SER A 140 19.45 -1.08 8.65
N GLN A 141 20.21 -0.26 9.40
CA GLN A 141 20.02 -0.12 10.84
C GLN A 141 18.67 0.54 11.16
N LEU A 142 18.32 1.62 10.46
CA LEU A 142 17.06 2.34 10.66
C LEU A 142 15.86 1.50 10.20
N TYR A 143 16.00 0.67 9.16
CA TYR A 143 14.99 -0.30 8.75
C TYR A 143 14.65 -1.27 9.90
N GLY A 144 15.67 -1.81 10.58
CA GLY A 144 15.47 -2.64 11.77
C GLY A 144 14.75 -1.89 12.88
N GLN A 145 15.18 -0.68 13.20
CA GLN A 145 14.52 0.17 14.20
C GLN A 145 13.06 0.51 13.85
N CYS A 146 12.76 0.77 12.57
CA CYS A 146 11.37 0.97 12.12
C CYS A 146 10.49 -0.25 12.42
N LEU A 147 11.00 -1.46 12.23
CA LEU A 147 10.24 -2.70 12.49
C LEU A 147 9.94 -2.94 13.97
N GLU A 148 10.79 -2.42 14.88
CA GLU A 148 10.63 -2.61 16.32
C GLU A 148 9.51 -1.75 16.92
N MET A 149 9.23 -0.57 16.34
CA MET A 149 8.24 0.36 16.86
C MET A 149 6.91 0.24 16.13
N PRO A 150 5.77 0.13 16.84
CA PRO A 150 4.46 -0.07 16.22
C PRO A 150 4.09 1.00 15.18
N TRP A 151 4.38 2.29 15.46
CA TRP A 151 4.00 3.39 14.57
C TRP A 151 4.87 3.52 13.32
N SER A 152 6.17 3.17 13.40
CA SER A 152 7.11 3.29 12.28
C SER A 152 7.23 2.01 11.45
N ARG A 153 6.66 0.90 11.94
CA ARG A 153 6.68 -0.37 11.23
C ARG A 153 6.08 -0.27 9.83
N ASP A 154 5.01 0.49 9.68
CA ASP A 154 4.32 0.67 8.40
C ASP A 154 5.16 1.38 7.34
N LEU A 155 6.23 2.08 7.75
CA LEU A 155 7.18 2.68 6.82
C LEU A 155 7.92 1.63 5.96
N VAL A 156 8.09 0.42 6.45
CA VAL A 156 8.96 -0.59 5.82
C VAL A 156 8.36 -2.00 5.76
N SER A 157 7.30 -2.29 6.50
CA SER A 157 6.79 -3.66 6.71
C SER A 157 6.22 -4.36 5.46
N ASN A 158 5.89 -3.60 4.41
CA ASN A 158 5.44 -4.16 3.14
C ASN A 158 6.57 -4.76 2.30
N TYR A 159 7.83 -4.44 2.65
CA TYR A 159 9.01 -5.01 2.04
C TYR A 159 9.51 -6.19 2.87
N GLY A 160 9.80 -7.32 2.22
CA GLY A 160 10.22 -8.54 2.92
C GLY A 160 11.60 -8.45 3.57
N SER A 161 12.44 -7.50 3.11
CA SER A 161 13.80 -7.27 3.60
C SER A 161 14.30 -5.86 3.30
N PHE A 162 15.37 -5.44 3.99
CA PHE A 162 16.05 -4.18 3.64
C PHE A 162 16.62 -4.19 2.21
N ALA A 163 17.06 -5.35 1.71
CA ALA A 163 17.56 -5.45 0.35
C ALA A 163 16.46 -5.15 -0.70
N GLU A 164 15.25 -5.64 -0.48
CA GLU A 164 14.09 -5.32 -1.30
C GLU A 164 13.68 -3.86 -1.16
N PHE A 165 13.64 -3.33 0.06
CA PHE A 165 13.37 -1.91 0.31
C PHE A 165 14.39 -1.02 -0.42
N LYS A 166 15.68 -1.30 -0.30
CA LYS A 166 16.73 -0.53 -0.95
C LYS A 166 16.64 -0.59 -2.48
N LYS A 167 16.18 -1.72 -3.03
CA LYS A 167 16.05 -1.92 -4.48
C LYS A 167 14.83 -1.21 -5.08
N GLN A 168 13.73 -1.15 -4.36
CA GLN A 168 12.42 -0.76 -4.91
C GLN A 168 11.72 0.34 -4.12
N GLY A 169 12.13 0.59 -2.89
CA GLY A 169 11.53 1.55 -2.00
C GLY A 169 12.35 2.83 -1.88
N LEU A 170 11.72 3.84 -1.31
CA LEU A 170 12.34 5.10 -0.91
C LEU A 170 11.75 5.50 0.43
N GLY A 171 12.58 5.94 1.36
CA GLY A 171 12.10 6.40 2.65
C GLY A 171 13.11 7.21 3.41
N PHE A 172 12.58 8.16 4.18
CA PHE A 172 13.34 9.03 5.05
C PHE A 172 12.73 9.05 6.44
N VAL A 173 13.56 9.21 7.44
CA VAL A 173 13.14 9.42 8.82
C VAL A 173 13.73 10.69 9.39
N ILE A 174 13.07 11.24 10.39
CA ILE A 174 13.59 12.34 11.20
C ILE A 174 14.06 11.76 12.52
N LEU A 175 15.30 12.06 12.85
CA LEU A 175 15.92 11.67 14.12
C LEU A 175 15.93 12.85 15.09
N ASP A 176 15.60 12.59 16.35
CA ASP A 176 15.87 13.45 17.51
C ASP A 176 16.84 12.72 18.43
N LYS A 177 18.08 13.21 18.52
CA LYS A 177 19.16 12.58 19.31
C LYS A 177 19.31 11.08 19.00
N GLY A 178 19.30 10.74 17.70
CA GLY A 178 19.44 9.35 17.20
C GLY A 178 18.19 8.48 17.31
N LYS A 179 17.05 9.01 17.78
CA LYS A 179 15.78 8.27 17.86
C LYS A 179 14.85 8.68 16.71
N ILE A 180 14.21 7.73 16.06
CA ILE A 180 13.21 8.00 15.03
C ILE A 180 11.98 8.65 15.66
N VAL A 181 11.61 9.86 15.20
CA VAL A 181 10.47 10.63 15.70
C VAL A 181 9.41 10.89 14.62
N SER A 182 9.79 10.79 13.35
CA SER A 182 8.88 10.91 12.20
C SER A 182 9.47 10.19 11.01
N GLY A 183 8.67 9.95 9.97
CA GLY A 183 9.16 9.35 8.74
C GLY A 183 8.12 9.35 7.63
N ALA A 184 8.61 9.17 6.41
CA ALA A 184 7.82 8.97 5.22
C ALA A 184 8.53 7.96 4.31
N SER A 185 7.77 7.07 3.70
CA SER A 185 8.30 6.07 2.78
C SER A 185 7.30 5.71 1.69
N SER A 186 7.79 5.09 0.64
CA SER A 186 6.95 4.44 -0.36
C SER A 186 6.24 3.24 0.26
N TYR A 187 4.94 3.14 0.04
CA TYR A 187 4.11 2.02 0.53
C TYR A 187 4.19 0.79 -0.36
N ALA A 188 4.32 1.01 -1.66
CA ALA A 188 4.46 -0.02 -2.68
C ALA A 188 5.31 0.48 -3.84
N ALA A 189 5.82 -0.44 -4.64
CA ALA A 189 6.58 -0.16 -5.85
C ALA A 189 6.11 -1.04 -7.00
N CYS A 190 6.23 -0.54 -8.24
CA CYS A 190 6.00 -1.30 -9.46
C CYS A 190 6.74 -0.64 -10.63
N GLY A 191 7.76 -1.32 -11.17
CA GLY A 191 8.64 -0.74 -12.18
C GLY A 191 9.34 0.50 -11.62
N ASP A 192 9.33 1.60 -12.38
CA ASP A 192 9.94 2.87 -11.99
C ASP A 192 9.04 3.75 -11.09
N CYS A 193 7.89 3.21 -10.65
CA CYS A 193 6.93 3.91 -9.78
C CYS A 193 7.05 3.42 -8.33
N ILE A 194 7.07 4.39 -7.40
CA ILE A 194 7.06 4.17 -5.94
C ILE A 194 6.07 5.07 -5.23
#